data_a5a16eb682bdd06d14737bee37d3e8ef
#
_entry.id   a5a16eb682bdd06d14737bee37d3e8ef
#
_cell.length_a   1.000
_cell.length_b   1.000
_cell.length_c   1.000
_cell.angle_alpha   90.00
_cell.angle_beta   90.00
_cell.angle_gamma   90.00
#
_symmetry.space_group_name_H-M   'P 1'
#
loop_
_entity.id
_entity.type
_entity.pdbx_description
1 polymer ?
#
loop_
_entity_poly.entity_id
_entity_poly.type
_entity_poly.pdbx_seq_one_letter_code
_entity_poly.pdbx_strand_id
1 'polypeptide(L)'
;MHAALVKKLIIAVVGMFAFAFALVPLYDVFCEVTGLNGKPDMEAAQASNLVDESRMVDVSFITQTKQGVPFSVKAKQFSVAVKPGEMSELVFVAKNLSEYQRVMQAVPSVSPGKAAKYLHKVACFCFDRQPFEPNQEVEFKLVFYVDTELPQDVQELTLSYAIFDISDVALARDDATTEPYAG
;
A
#
# COMPACT_ATOMS: atom_id res chain seq x y z
N MET A 1 48.79 -6.17 28.57
CA MET A 1 48.16 -7.04 27.54
C MET A 1 46.67 -6.80 27.38
N HIS A 2 45.89 -6.42 28.40
CA HIS A 2 44.43 -6.24 28.33
C HIS A 2 43.98 -5.02 27.52
N ALA A 3 44.74 -3.91 27.53
CA ALA A 3 44.35 -2.69 26.82
C ALA A 3 44.25 -2.87 25.29
N ALA A 4 45.15 -3.64 24.69
CA ALA A 4 45.10 -3.93 23.26
C ALA A 4 43.95 -4.83 22.88
N LEU A 5 43.55 -5.75 23.75
CA LEU A 5 42.38 -6.61 23.56
C LEU A 5 41.08 -5.82 23.67
N VAL A 6 40.97 -4.96 24.66
CA VAL A 6 39.78 -4.06 24.84
C VAL A 6 39.64 -3.13 23.64
N LYS A 7 40.73 -2.54 23.15
CA LYS A 7 40.72 -1.69 21.95
C LYS A 7 40.19 -2.44 20.73
N LYS A 8 40.63 -3.68 20.51
CA LYS A 8 40.16 -4.52 19.39
C LYS A 8 38.67 -4.86 19.51
N LEU A 9 38.20 -5.15 20.74
CA LEU A 9 36.77 -5.41 21.01
C LEU A 9 35.93 -4.18 20.74
N ILE A 10 36.33 -3.00 21.18
CA ILE A 10 35.58 -1.75 20.91
C ILE A 10 35.53 -1.49 19.41
N ILE A 11 36.63 -1.66 18.67
CA ILE A 11 36.66 -1.49 17.22
C ILE A 11 35.70 -2.48 16.54
N ALA A 12 35.67 -3.73 16.98
CA ALA A 12 34.78 -4.75 16.44
C ALA A 12 33.28 -4.41 16.68
N VAL A 13 32.96 -3.96 17.88
CA VAL A 13 31.59 -3.55 18.22
C VAL A 13 31.15 -2.34 17.38
N VAL A 14 31.98 -1.30 17.29
CA VAL A 14 31.71 -0.12 16.48
C VAL A 14 31.55 -0.51 14.99
N GLY A 15 32.42 -1.40 14.51
CA GLY A 15 32.34 -1.91 13.14
C GLY A 15 31.04 -2.67 12.84
N MET A 16 30.56 -3.51 13.77
CA MET A 16 29.27 -4.20 13.64
C MET A 16 28.09 -3.24 13.63
N PHE A 17 28.13 -2.22 14.50
CA PHE A 17 27.08 -1.18 14.49
C PHE A 17 27.08 -0.42 13.17
N ALA A 18 28.22 0.05 12.70
CA ALA A 18 28.34 0.75 11.43
C ALA A 18 27.86 -0.11 10.25
N PHE A 19 28.17 -1.39 10.26
CA PHE A 19 27.71 -2.35 9.26
C PHE A 19 26.18 -2.52 9.28
N ALA A 20 25.57 -2.66 10.46
CA ALA A 20 24.11 -2.76 10.61
C ALA A 20 23.39 -1.51 10.07
N PHE A 21 23.92 -0.31 10.36
CA PHE A 21 23.37 0.94 9.82
C PHE A 21 23.56 1.08 8.31
N ALA A 22 24.64 0.55 7.76
CA ALA A 22 24.90 0.58 6.31
C ALA A 22 23.99 -0.38 5.53
N LEU A 23 23.50 -1.46 6.15
CA LEU A 23 22.61 -2.42 5.49
C LEU A 23 21.23 -1.82 5.19
N VAL A 24 20.72 -0.89 6.01
CA VAL A 24 19.40 -0.29 5.79
C VAL A 24 19.35 0.48 4.47
N PRO A 25 20.20 1.50 4.22
CA PRO A 25 20.16 2.22 2.96
C PRO A 25 20.55 1.34 1.76
N LEU A 26 21.41 0.33 1.96
CA LEU A 26 21.75 -0.62 0.90
C LEU A 26 20.52 -1.44 0.48
N TYR A 27 19.72 -1.87 1.44
CA TYR A 27 18.48 -2.59 1.16
C TYR A 27 17.46 -1.71 0.43
N ASP A 28 17.34 -0.44 0.83
CA ASP A 28 16.42 0.51 0.18
C ASP A 28 16.82 0.73 -1.30
N VAL A 29 18.10 0.99 -1.57
CA VAL A 29 18.63 1.14 -2.93
C VAL A 29 18.43 -0.14 -3.74
N PHE A 30 18.66 -1.30 -3.14
CA PHE A 30 18.46 -2.58 -3.81
C PHE A 30 16.99 -2.79 -4.19
N CYS A 31 16.06 -2.50 -3.28
CA CYS A 31 14.62 -2.60 -3.55
C CYS A 31 14.16 -1.60 -4.61
N GLU A 32 14.73 -0.39 -4.62
CA GLU A 32 14.44 0.64 -5.62
C GLU A 32 14.91 0.22 -7.03
N VAL A 33 16.15 -0.25 -7.15
CA VAL A 33 16.74 -0.67 -8.44
C VAL A 33 16.07 -1.95 -8.97
N THR A 34 15.71 -2.88 -8.09
CA THR A 34 15.09 -4.15 -8.50
C THR A 34 13.58 -4.07 -8.63
N GLY A 35 12.94 -3.00 -8.15
CA GLY A 35 11.48 -2.82 -8.17
C GLY A 35 10.71 -3.84 -7.32
N LEU A 36 11.37 -4.55 -6.41
CA LEU A 36 10.76 -5.62 -5.61
C LEU A 36 9.83 -5.13 -4.49
N ASN A 37 9.72 -3.82 -4.30
CA ASN A 37 9.01 -3.26 -3.13
C ASN A 37 7.48 -3.38 -3.20
N GLY A 38 6.88 -3.65 -4.37
CA GLY A 38 5.45 -3.93 -4.55
C GLY A 38 4.48 -2.83 -4.02
N LYS A 39 5.00 -1.72 -3.52
CA LYS A 39 4.20 -0.59 -3.06
C LYS A 39 3.97 0.37 -4.23
N PRO A 40 2.71 0.65 -4.60
CA PRO A 40 2.42 1.65 -5.61
C PRO A 40 2.79 3.05 -5.08
N ASP A 41 3.30 3.90 -5.97
CA ASP A 41 3.52 5.31 -5.64
C ASP A 41 2.21 5.97 -5.21
N MET A 42 2.24 6.59 -4.03
CA MET A 42 1.07 7.23 -3.41
C MET A 42 0.93 8.69 -3.81
N GLU A 43 1.87 9.22 -4.60
CA GLU A 43 1.77 10.58 -5.10
C GLU A 43 0.75 10.64 -6.25
N ALA A 44 -0.09 11.67 -6.22
CA ALA A 44 -1.06 11.92 -7.30
C ALA A 44 -0.29 12.21 -8.60
N ALA A 45 -0.12 11.19 -9.42
CA ALA A 45 0.61 11.31 -10.67
C ALA A 45 -0.19 12.16 -11.66
N GLN A 46 0.50 13.03 -12.39
CA GLN A 46 -0.08 13.74 -13.52
C GLN A 46 -0.35 12.72 -14.63
N ALA A 47 -1.59 12.72 -15.14
CA ALA A 47 -1.98 11.81 -16.22
C ALA A 47 -1.04 11.97 -17.41
N SER A 48 -0.53 10.85 -17.94
CA SER A 48 0.21 10.84 -19.19
C SER A 48 -0.71 11.31 -20.32
N ASN A 49 -0.25 12.27 -21.12
CA ASN A 49 -1.00 12.75 -22.30
C ASN A 49 -0.90 11.80 -23.51
N LEU A 50 -0.20 10.69 -23.37
CA LEU A 50 0.04 9.72 -24.44
C LEU A 50 -0.58 8.38 -24.04
N VAL A 51 -1.53 7.90 -24.84
CA VAL A 51 -2.13 6.57 -24.66
C VAL A 51 -1.45 5.62 -25.66
N ASP A 52 -0.96 4.48 -25.18
CA ASP A 52 -0.46 3.41 -26.04
C ASP A 52 -1.63 2.56 -26.54
N GLU A 53 -2.08 2.82 -27.76
CA GLU A 53 -3.17 2.07 -28.39
C GLU A 53 -2.75 0.71 -28.95
N SER A 54 -1.46 0.40 -28.93
CA SER A 54 -0.91 -0.82 -29.57
C SER A 54 -1.14 -2.07 -28.73
N ARG A 55 -1.42 -1.93 -27.40
CA ARG A 55 -1.60 -3.05 -26.48
C ARG A 55 -2.65 -2.78 -25.42
N MET A 56 -3.17 -3.86 -24.86
CA MET A 56 -4.01 -3.83 -23.66
C MET A 56 -3.32 -4.57 -22.52
N VAL A 57 -3.59 -4.12 -21.30
CA VAL A 57 -3.09 -4.73 -20.07
C VAL A 57 -4.29 -5.05 -19.19
N ASP A 58 -4.38 -6.30 -18.73
CA ASP A 58 -5.43 -6.73 -17.82
C ASP A 58 -5.05 -6.37 -16.38
N VAL A 59 -5.87 -5.57 -15.73
CA VAL A 59 -5.69 -5.21 -14.32
C VAL A 59 -6.74 -5.93 -13.49
N SER A 60 -6.30 -6.89 -12.69
CA SER A 60 -7.14 -7.66 -11.76
C SER A 60 -7.16 -7.03 -10.38
N PHE A 61 -8.31 -7.11 -9.70
CA PHE A 61 -8.54 -6.51 -8.37
C PHE A 61 -8.96 -7.57 -7.37
N ILE A 62 -8.15 -7.72 -6.32
CA ILE A 62 -8.37 -8.72 -5.28
C ILE A 62 -8.45 -8.03 -3.92
N THR A 63 -9.42 -8.41 -3.11
CA THR A 63 -9.51 -7.98 -1.71
C THR A 63 -9.37 -9.19 -0.80
N GLN A 64 -8.49 -9.09 0.19
CA GLN A 64 -8.21 -10.16 1.14
C GLN A 64 -8.56 -9.68 2.54
N THR A 65 -9.53 -10.31 3.17
CA THR A 65 -9.91 -10.06 4.56
C THR A 65 -9.46 -11.24 5.41
N LYS A 66 -8.71 -10.99 6.48
CA LYS A 66 -8.33 -12.05 7.42
C LYS A 66 -9.56 -12.59 8.15
N GLN A 67 -9.49 -13.87 8.53
CA GLN A 67 -10.54 -14.51 9.34
C GLN A 67 -10.75 -13.74 10.65
N GLY A 68 -11.99 -13.43 10.97
CA GLY A 68 -12.37 -12.69 12.17
C GLY A 68 -12.43 -11.16 12.01
N VAL A 69 -12.01 -10.60 10.89
CA VAL A 69 -12.18 -9.17 10.59
C VAL A 69 -13.60 -8.91 10.11
N PRO A 70 -14.37 -8.04 10.79
CA PRO A 70 -15.80 -7.85 10.51
C PRO A 70 -16.05 -6.87 9.35
N PHE A 71 -15.27 -6.98 8.28
CA PHE A 71 -15.43 -6.19 7.07
C PHE A 71 -15.61 -7.07 5.84
N SER A 72 -16.53 -6.65 4.95
CA SER A 72 -16.64 -7.20 3.60
C SER A 72 -16.22 -6.11 2.61
N VAL A 73 -15.19 -6.36 1.83
CA VAL A 73 -14.75 -5.43 0.77
C VAL A 73 -14.72 -6.18 -0.54
N LYS A 74 -15.35 -5.62 -1.57
CA LYS A 74 -15.44 -6.23 -2.90
C LYS A 74 -15.28 -5.18 -3.99
N ALA A 75 -14.52 -5.50 -5.02
CA ALA A 75 -14.52 -4.72 -6.24
C ALA A 75 -15.80 -5.03 -7.04
N LYS A 76 -16.42 -4.01 -7.66
CA LYS A 76 -17.59 -4.22 -8.55
C LYS A 76 -17.22 -5.00 -9.81
N GLN A 77 -15.95 -4.91 -10.23
CA GLN A 77 -15.39 -5.68 -11.35
C GLN A 77 -14.13 -6.39 -10.88
N PHE A 78 -13.97 -7.64 -11.27
CA PHE A 78 -12.79 -8.43 -10.92
C PHE A 78 -11.55 -8.02 -11.70
N SER A 79 -11.72 -7.68 -12.97
CA SER A 79 -10.66 -7.22 -13.86
C SER A 79 -11.16 -6.18 -14.85
N VAL A 80 -10.25 -5.32 -15.30
CA VAL A 80 -10.49 -4.31 -16.33
C VAL A 80 -9.30 -4.34 -17.28
N ALA A 81 -9.58 -4.47 -18.60
CA ALA A 81 -8.57 -4.32 -19.61
C ALA A 81 -8.39 -2.83 -19.92
N VAL A 82 -7.18 -2.33 -19.78
CA VAL A 82 -6.84 -0.91 -19.95
C VAL A 82 -5.73 -0.73 -20.96
N LYS A 83 -5.71 0.40 -21.66
CA LYS A 83 -4.57 0.82 -22.47
C LYS A 83 -3.59 1.59 -21.60
N PRO A 84 -2.27 1.35 -21.69
CA PRO A 84 -1.30 2.16 -20.98
C PRO A 84 -1.45 3.65 -21.31
N GLY A 85 -1.44 4.51 -20.29
CA GLY A 85 -1.73 5.95 -20.39
C GLY A 85 -3.21 6.32 -20.28
N GLU A 86 -4.13 5.36 -20.41
CA GLU A 86 -5.57 5.60 -20.31
C GLU A 86 -6.04 5.62 -18.84
N MET A 87 -6.81 6.64 -18.49
CA MET A 87 -7.45 6.74 -17.18
C MET A 87 -8.60 5.76 -17.07
N SER A 88 -8.58 4.95 -16.02
CA SER A 88 -9.62 3.97 -15.73
C SER A 88 -10.18 4.16 -14.32
N GLU A 89 -11.45 3.82 -14.15
CA GLU A 89 -12.17 3.95 -12.88
C GLU A 89 -12.70 2.58 -12.44
N LEU A 90 -12.56 2.29 -11.14
CA LEU A 90 -13.14 1.13 -10.50
C LEU A 90 -13.78 1.52 -9.18
N VAL A 91 -14.88 0.85 -8.83
CA VAL A 91 -15.58 1.05 -7.56
C VAL A 91 -15.43 -0.18 -6.68
N PHE A 92 -15.00 0.06 -5.44
CA PHE A 92 -15.05 -0.92 -4.36
C PHE A 92 -16.22 -0.64 -3.46
N VAL A 93 -16.86 -1.69 -2.97
CA VAL A 93 -17.91 -1.61 -1.94
C VAL A 93 -17.35 -2.22 -0.67
N ALA A 94 -17.31 -1.44 0.40
CA ALA A 94 -16.90 -1.88 1.71
C ALA A 94 -18.05 -1.80 2.69
N LYS A 95 -18.22 -2.83 3.52
CA LYS A 95 -19.27 -2.91 4.52
C LYS A 95 -18.73 -3.35 5.86
N ASN A 96 -19.11 -2.65 6.93
CA ASN A 96 -18.93 -3.11 8.30
C ASN A 96 -20.02 -4.16 8.62
N LEU A 97 -19.61 -5.35 8.98
CA LEU A 97 -20.51 -6.46 9.32
C LEU A 97 -20.82 -6.55 10.81
N SER A 98 -20.26 -5.65 11.64
CA SER A 98 -20.47 -5.64 13.09
C SER A 98 -21.57 -4.66 13.50
N GLU A 99 -22.08 -4.84 14.70
CA GLU A 99 -23.03 -3.95 15.38
C GLU A 99 -22.34 -2.78 16.11
N TYR A 100 -21.03 -2.63 15.93
CA TYR A 100 -20.20 -1.60 16.56
C TYR A 100 -19.53 -0.75 15.49
N GLN A 101 -19.22 0.50 15.84
CA GLN A 101 -18.37 1.35 15.04
C GLN A 101 -16.99 0.69 14.93
N ARG A 102 -16.44 0.65 13.72
CA ARG A 102 -15.15 0.04 13.42
C ARG A 102 -14.32 0.93 12.52
N VAL A 103 -13.00 0.78 12.62
CA VAL A 103 -12.06 1.50 11.77
C VAL A 103 -11.34 0.52 10.88
N MET A 104 -11.51 0.69 9.57
CA MET A 104 -10.89 -0.14 8.54
C MET A 104 -9.60 0.50 8.02
N GLN A 105 -8.60 -0.33 7.79
CA GLN A 105 -7.42 0.02 7.01
C GLN A 105 -7.25 -0.97 5.86
N ALA A 106 -7.01 -0.46 4.66
CA ALA A 106 -6.70 -1.26 3.48
C ALA A 106 -5.27 -0.99 3.03
N VAL A 107 -4.47 -2.05 2.91
CA VAL A 107 -3.06 -1.96 2.48
C VAL A 107 -2.95 -2.51 1.07
N PRO A 108 -2.59 -1.67 0.08
CA PRO A 108 -2.45 -2.10 -1.30
C PRO A 108 -1.13 -2.81 -1.55
N SER A 109 -1.14 -3.76 -2.47
CA SER A 109 0.05 -4.36 -3.07
C SER A 109 -0.19 -4.68 -4.55
N VAL A 110 0.87 -4.60 -5.36
CA VAL A 110 0.82 -4.86 -6.80
C VAL A 110 1.69 -6.06 -7.14
N SER A 111 1.16 -6.95 -7.98
CA SER A 111 1.87 -8.10 -8.52
C SER A 111 1.79 -8.08 -10.05
N PRO A 112 2.88 -8.37 -10.76
CA PRO A 112 4.25 -8.60 -10.28
C PRO A 112 4.89 -7.33 -9.71
N GLY A 113 5.77 -7.46 -8.71
CA GLY A 113 6.38 -6.31 -8.01
C GLY A 113 7.09 -5.31 -8.94
N LYS A 114 7.69 -5.80 -10.03
CA LYS A 114 8.33 -4.95 -11.08
C LYS A 114 7.35 -3.97 -11.75
N ALA A 115 6.06 -4.26 -11.71
CA ALA A 115 5.03 -3.43 -12.31
C ALA A 115 4.46 -2.38 -11.35
N ALA A 116 4.77 -2.46 -10.06
CA ALA A 116 4.19 -1.59 -9.03
C ALA A 116 4.46 -0.11 -9.29
N LYS A 117 5.63 0.25 -9.80
CA LYS A 117 6.00 1.63 -10.12
C LYS A 117 5.28 2.21 -11.34
N TYR A 118 4.66 1.36 -12.16
CA TYR A 118 3.94 1.76 -13.36
C TYR A 118 2.41 1.83 -13.16
N LEU A 119 1.91 1.42 -12.00
CA LEU A 119 0.50 1.57 -11.65
C LEU A 119 0.31 2.83 -10.82
N HIS A 120 -0.20 3.89 -11.43
CA HIS A 120 -0.41 5.19 -10.81
C HIS A 120 -1.86 5.37 -10.39
N LYS A 121 -2.05 5.84 -9.17
CA LYS A 121 -3.37 6.22 -8.64
C LYS A 121 -3.50 7.73 -8.69
N VAL A 122 -4.51 8.22 -9.39
CA VAL A 122 -4.76 9.66 -9.59
C VAL A 122 -5.68 10.21 -8.50
N ALA A 123 -6.72 9.47 -8.17
CA ALA A 123 -7.58 9.77 -7.06
C ALA A 123 -7.65 8.51 -6.19
N CYS A 124 -7.14 8.65 -4.99
CA CYS A 124 -7.23 7.63 -3.96
C CYS A 124 -8.19 8.14 -2.91
N PHE A 125 -9.31 7.49 -2.72
CA PHE A 125 -9.90 7.49 -1.39
C PHE A 125 -8.91 6.71 -0.53
N CYS A 126 -8.14 7.47 0.25
CA CYS A 126 -7.17 6.87 1.16
C CYS A 126 -7.91 5.91 2.07
N PHE A 127 -7.65 4.63 1.91
CA PHE A 127 -8.07 3.60 2.85
C PHE A 127 -7.32 3.73 4.20
N ASP A 128 -6.78 4.90 4.50
CA ASP A 128 -6.17 5.20 5.77
C ASP A 128 -7.26 5.53 6.77
N ARG A 129 -7.48 4.60 7.70
CA ARG A 129 -8.35 4.77 8.88
C ARG A 129 -9.74 5.28 8.55
N GLN A 130 -10.50 4.49 7.82
CA GLN A 130 -11.89 4.82 7.52
C GLN A 130 -12.80 4.35 8.65
N PRO A 131 -13.44 5.27 9.40
CA PRO A 131 -14.46 4.90 10.37
C PRO A 131 -15.73 4.47 9.65
N PHE A 132 -16.33 3.40 10.14
CA PHE A 132 -17.60 2.86 9.66
C PHE A 132 -18.56 2.75 10.82
N GLU A 133 -19.76 3.29 10.65
CA GLU A 133 -20.87 3.04 11.57
C GLU A 133 -21.31 1.56 11.53
N PRO A 134 -22.05 1.09 12.54
CA PRO A 134 -22.60 -0.26 12.55
C PRO A 134 -23.37 -0.56 11.24
N ASN A 135 -23.05 -1.69 10.60
CA ASN A 135 -23.68 -2.14 9.35
C ASN A 135 -23.56 -1.18 8.16
N GLN A 136 -22.77 -0.12 8.27
CA GLN A 136 -22.58 0.87 7.21
C GLN A 136 -21.91 0.24 5.99
N GLU A 137 -22.41 0.63 4.81
CA GLU A 137 -21.84 0.30 3.52
C GLU A 137 -21.39 1.59 2.81
N VAL A 138 -20.17 1.60 2.26
CA VAL A 138 -19.58 2.75 1.59
C VAL A 138 -18.98 2.31 0.26
N GLU A 139 -19.18 3.11 -0.78
CA GLU A 139 -18.56 2.93 -2.08
C GLU A 139 -17.30 3.81 -2.20
N PHE A 140 -16.20 3.20 -2.63
CA PHE A 140 -14.93 3.87 -2.86
C PHE A 140 -14.57 3.80 -4.34
N LYS A 141 -14.33 4.96 -4.94
CA LYS A 141 -13.83 5.06 -6.30
C LYS A 141 -12.30 5.04 -6.33
N LEU A 142 -11.75 4.20 -7.17
CA LEU A 142 -10.34 4.19 -7.52
C LEU A 142 -10.20 4.68 -8.95
N VAL A 143 -9.48 5.78 -9.15
CA VAL A 143 -9.08 6.26 -10.47
C VAL A 143 -7.58 5.99 -10.62
N PHE A 144 -7.21 5.27 -11.67
CA PHE A 144 -5.84 4.83 -11.89
C PHE A 144 -5.51 4.85 -13.39
N TYR A 145 -4.23 4.80 -13.70
CA TYR A 145 -3.74 4.48 -15.03
C TYR A 145 -2.48 3.62 -14.93
N VAL A 146 -2.20 2.88 -15.99
CA VAL A 146 -0.95 2.15 -16.17
C VAL A 146 -0.03 2.98 -17.04
N ASP A 147 1.22 3.15 -16.62
CA ASP A 147 2.19 3.92 -17.38
C ASP A 147 2.50 3.29 -18.72
N THR A 148 2.73 4.12 -19.75
CA THR A 148 3.15 3.68 -21.08
C THR A 148 4.54 3.03 -21.08
N GLU A 149 5.37 3.34 -20.08
CA GLU A 149 6.70 2.74 -19.89
C GLU A 149 6.65 1.32 -19.25
N LEU A 150 5.44 0.78 -18.96
CA LEU A 150 5.30 -0.58 -18.47
C LEU A 150 6.01 -1.57 -19.41
N PRO A 151 6.91 -2.44 -18.89
CA PRO A 151 7.58 -3.44 -19.72
C PRO A 151 6.62 -4.28 -20.57
N GLN A 152 6.98 -4.55 -21.82
CA GLN A 152 6.11 -5.25 -22.77
C GLN A 152 5.83 -6.72 -22.40
N ASP A 153 6.65 -7.31 -21.55
CA ASP A 153 6.46 -8.65 -21.01
C ASP A 153 5.40 -8.71 -19.91
N VAL A 154 4.92 -7.55 -19.43
CA VAL A 154 3.84 -7.47 -18.44
C VAL A 154 2.53 -7.20 -19.16
N GLN A 155 1.72 -8.25 -19.27
CA GLN A 155 0.39 -8.18 -19.90
C GLN A 155 -0.73 -8.19 -18.85
N GLU A 156 -0.41 -8.59 -17.62
CA GLU A 156 -1.36 -8.69 -16.51
C GLU A 156 -0.79 -8.07 -15.24
N LEU A 157 -1.62 -7.32 -14.53
CA LEU A 157 -1.35 -6.72 -13.23
C LEU A 157 -2.43 -7.14 -12.23
N THR A 158 -2.02 -7.41 -11.01
CA THR A 158 -2.98 -7.63 -9.92
C THR A 158 -2.77 -6.58 -8.85
N LEU A 159 -3.79 -5.76 -8.59
CA LEU A 159 -3.86 -4.87 -7.43
C LEU A 159 -4.65 -5.59 -6.33
N SER A 160 -3.97 -5.94 -5.26
CA SER A 160 -4.61 -6.56 -4.10
C SER A 160 -4.64 -5.62 -2.90
N TYR A 161 -5.74 -5.68 -2.15
CA TYR A 161 -5.90 -4.95 -0.89
C TYR A 161 -6.03 -5.95 0.26
N ALA A 162 -5.11 -5.85 1.23
CA ALA A 162 -5.24 -6.55 2.50
C ALA A 162 -6.04 -5.66 3.47
N ILE A 163 -7.15 -6.19 4.00
CA ILE A 163 -8.08 -5.47 4.85
C ILE A 163 -7.80 -5.79 6.32
N PHE A 164 -7.68 -4.75 7.13
CA PHE A 164 -7.43 -4.83 8.57
C PHE A 164 -8.49 -4.08 9.34
N ASP A 165 -8.88 -4.63 10.50
CA ASP A 165 -9.59 -3.90 11.54
C ASP A 165 -8.54 -3.31 12.48
N ILE A 166 -8.54 -1.99 12.61
CA ILE A 166 -7.62 -1.25 13.49
C ILE A 166 -8.37 -0.48 14.57
N SER A 167 -9.60 -0.86 14.85
CA SER A 167 -10.49 -0.16 15.79
C SER A 167 -9.87 0.01 17.17
N ASP A 168 -9.26 -1.04 17.71
CA ASP A 168 -8.66 -1.03 19.05
C ASP A 168 -7.52 0.01 19.18
N VAL A 169 -6.76 0.20 18.09
CA VAL A 169 -5.63 1.15 18.07
C VAL A 169 -6.11 2.58 17.75
N ALA A 170 -7.10 2.72 16.87
CA ALA A 170 -7.61 4.01 16.45
C ALA A 170 -8.43 4.68 17.55
N LEU A 171 -9.34 3.94 18.18
CA LEU A 171 -10.21 4.46 19.24
C LEU A 171 -9.40 4.77 20.52
N ALA A 172 -8.39 3.98 20.86
CA ALA A 172 -7.51 4.26 21.99
C ALA A 172 -6.66 5.54 21.81
N ARG A 173 -6.40 5.96 20.57
CA ARG A 173 -5.68 7.22 20.30
C ARG A 173 -6.59 8.44 20.37
N ASP A 174 -7.83 8.32 19.97
CA ASP A 174 -8.80 9.42 20.05
C ASP A 174 -9.14 9.73 21.52
N ASP A 175 -9.22 8.72 22.40
CA ASP A 175 -9.39 8.90 23.84
C ASP A 175 -8.18 9.62 24.50
N ALA A 176 -6.96 9.33 24.03
CA ALA A 176 -5.73 9.94 24.55
C ALA A 176 -5.55 11.41 24.13
N THR A 177 -6.21 11.85 23.06
CA THR A 177 -6.17 13.25 22.60
C THR A 177 -7.27 14.12 23.20
N THR A 178 -8.22 13.53 23.92
CA THR A 178 -9.38 14.24 24.51
C THR A 178 -9.18 14.58 26.00
N GLU A 179 -8.02 14.29 26.62
CA GLU A 179 -7.75 14.81 27.95
C GLU A 179 -7.51 16.32 27.87
N PRO A 180 -8.40 17.15 28.44
CA PRO A 180 -8.16 18.58 28.51
C PRO A 180 -7.00 18.82 29.49
N TYR A 181 -6.02 19.58 29.02
CA TYR A 181 -4.96 20.14 29.83
C TYR A 181 -5.61 20.97 30.95
N ALA A 182 -5.93 20.34 32.06
CA ALA A 182 -6.37 20.99 33.29
C ALA A 182 -5.12 21.26 34.14
N GLY A 183 -4.71 22.52 34.20
CA GLY A 183 -3.63 22.96 35.06
C GLY A 183 -3.55 24.46 35.07
#